data_89c6257a57d6be2f3477412f64432dc5
#
_entry.id   89c6257a57d6be2f3477412f64432dc5
#
_cell.length_a   1.000
_cell.length_b   1.000
_cell.length_c   1.000
_cell.angle_alpha   90.00
_cell.angle_beta   90.00
_cell.angle_gamma   90.00
#
_symmetry.space_group_name_H-M   'P 1'
#
loop_
_entity.id
_entity.type
_entity.pdbx_description
1 polymer ?
#
loop_
_entity_poly.entity_id
_entity_poly.type
_entity_poly.pdbx_seq_one_letter_code
_entity_poly.pdbx_strand_id
1 'polypeptide(L)'
;MGPGEDPNGYWEVNHMKHTIRTKALALLTVGLMLLVLGGWAPAPADMKIVEVATVDELLAAIGPNVTVALQPGEYDFAAAATYGKATGNPCCRWDATAEQGFELYVTGVDGLTLRGAGMDETTLLAEDRYANVLTIANSRNVTVSGITAGHDPAPGYCSGGVLHFVNCGTVTVEGCGLFGCGTTGVWTMNCSDVTVTGSRIYECSDSAVYADGCWNVQVLDSEIDHNGWKNDTPASCLFQSYGGDGFTVSDCRVHDNSAYTLFECNNTRNACFLTNKVEYNALQSAFTLRGVPAVVGGCAFHGNDLYTWFGDSSLAALGPDGNELTAIDLAAMQIRPVQYADMEIAPLKEPTPVPPGGEITVTNADEFLAAIGPDRTIVVSESFCLADAADYGSDEGLYYRWETCYDGPQLVISGVYDLTIRGAKADGSTTVTAVPRYANVIGFTFCDNVTIADLTLGHSDGTSECSGDVLDFENCNGITLDGCRLYGCGTLGVNAWYCTELQLTDCEIYDCSIGGVVLGSVYDVTFENCSIHDVPSPAISLYGCDEVMWNNADVSGEHFDVSKSGNLIPVTIG
;
A
#
# COMPACT_ATOMS: atom_id res chain seq x y z
N MET A 1 13.58 -58.71 -35.93
CA MET A 1 14.82 -58.22 -35.28
C MET A 1 14.58 -56.76 -34.97
N GLY A 2 14.19 -56.46 -33.74
CA GLY A 2 14.02 -55.10 -33.23
C GLY A 2 15.33 -54.61 -32.62
N PRO A 3 15.55 -53.34 -32.53
CA PRO A 3 16.61 -52.79 -31.69
C PRO A 3 16.07 -52.37 -30.32
N GLY A 4 16.92 -52.66 -29.37
CA GLY A 4 16.74 -52.66 -27.93
C GLY A 4 16.48 -51.35 -27.28
N GLU A 5 15.87 -51.48 -26.13
CA GLU A 5 15.75 -50.50 -25.07
C GLU A 5 17.11 -50.11 -24.52
N ASP A 6 17.35 -48.81 -24.38
CA ASP A 6 18.51 -48.29 -23.66
C ASP A 6 18.09 -47.94 -22.21
N PRO A 7 18.68 -48.59 -21.20
CA PRO A 7 18.27 -48.42 -19.80
C PRO A 7 19.18 -47.44 -19.06
N ASN A 8 19.22 -46.19 -19.38
CA ASN A 8 19.94 -45.22 -18.53
C ASN A 8 19.33 -43.85 -18.56
N GLY A 9 18.43 -43.64 -17.61
CA GLY A 9 17.87 -42.33 -17.23
C GLY A 9 18.88 -41.37 -16.58
N TYR A 10 20.11 -41.29 -17.11
CA TYR A 10 21.18 -40.45 -16.54
C TYR A 10 21.32 -39.07 -17.21
N TRP A 11 20.58 -38.81 -18.29
CA TRP A 11 20.75 -37.57 -19.06
C TRP A 11 19.88 -36.40 -18.57
N GLU A 12 18.74 -36.65 -18.00
CA GLU A 12 17.86 -35.56 -17.52
C GLU A 12 18.35 -34.89 -16.22
N VAL A 13 18.94 -35.67 -15.32
CA VAL A 13 19.43 -35.15 -14.03
C VAL A 13 20.67 -34.25 -14.18
N ASN A 14 21.50 -34.49 -15.21
CA ASN A 14 22.68 -33.63 -15.44
C ASN A 14 22.37 -32.31 -16.13
N HIS A 15 21.34 -32.25 -16.97
CA HIS A 15 20.92 -30.96 -17.58
C HIS A 15 20.29 -30.04 -16.55
N MET A 16 19.47 -30.57 -15.65
CA MET A 16 18.86 -29.78 -14.58
C MET A 16 19.89 -29.23 -13.59
N LYS A 17 20.89 -30.03 -13.21
CA LYS A 17 22.00 -29.57 -12.34
C LYS A 17 22.91 -28.51 -12.98
N HIS A 18 23.05 -28.50 -14.30
CA HIS A 18 23.85 -27.49 -15.00
C HIS A 18 23.10 -26.16 -15.14
N THR A 19 21.80 -26.21 -15.36
CA THR A 19 20.94 -25.01 -15.47
C THR A 19 20.81 -24.31 -14.13
N ILE A 20 20.64 -25.03 -13.02
CA ILE A 20 20.60 -24.47 -11.67
C ILE A 20 21.93 -23.84 -11.26
N ARG A 21 23.07 -24.46 -11.63
CA ARG A 21 24.40 -23.88 -11.33
C ARG A 21 24.72 -22.63 -12.13
N THR A 22 24.26 -22.52 -13.37
CA THR A 22 24.47 -21.31 -14.20
C THR A 22 23.55 -20.14 -13.78
N LYS A 23 22.31 -20.42 -13.41
CA LYS A 23 21.40 -19.38 -12.87
C LYS A 23 21.86 -18.89 -11.49
N ALA A 24 22.32 -19.76 -10.60
CA ALA A 24 22.89 -19.38 -9.30
C ALA A 24 24.21 -18.58 -9.44
N LEU A 25 25.00 -18.83 -10.49
CA LEU A 25 26.24 -18.06 -10.73
C LEU A 25 25.96 -16.69 -11.36
N ALA A 26 24.88 -16.54 -12.14
CA ALA A 26 24.46 -15.25 -12.71
C ALA A 26 23.88 -14.32 -11.64
N LEU A 27 23.07 -14.84 -10.71
CA LEU A 27 22.56 -14.09 -9.54
C LEU A 27 23.70 -13.67 -8.58
N LEU A 28 24.73 -14.49 -8.41
CA LEU A 28 25.91 -14.12 -7.60
C LEU A 28 26.78 -13.06 -8.28
N THR A 29 26.81 -12.98 -9.61
CA THR A 29 27.61 -11.97 -10.33
C THR A 29 26.92 -10.63 -10.43
N VAL A 30 25.59 -10.56 -10.48
CA VAL A 30 24.83 -9.30 -10.41
C VAL A 30 24.89 -8.72 -8.99
N GLY A 31 24.73 -9.54 -7.95
CA GLY A 31 24.91 -9.11 -6.56
C GLY A 31 26.34 -8.65 -6.23
N LEU A 32 27.36 -9.15 -6.94
CA LEU A 32 28.75 -8.72 -6.72
C LEU A 32 29.15 -7.47 -7.53
N MET A 33 28.48 -7.15 -8.64
CA MET A 33 28.73 -5.93 -9.42
C MET A 33 28.09 -4.67 -8.81
N LEU A 34 27.01 -4.80 -8.09
CA LEU A 34 26.39 -3.68 -7.33
C LEU A 34 27.22 -3.26 -6.10
N LEU A 35 28.14 -4.13 -5.63
CA LEU A 35 29.03 -3.83 -4.50
C LEU A 35 30.28 -2.99 -4.86
N VAL A 36 30.52 -2.67 -6.13
CA VAL A 36 31.77 -1.99 -6.56
C VAL A 36 31.58 -0.53 -6.98
N LEU A 37 30.35 -0.03 -7.13
CA LEU A 37 30.07 1.35 -7.55
C LEU A 37 29.37 2.24 -6.51
N GLY A 38 29.09 1.74 -5.33
CA GLY A 38 28.53 2.51 -4.22
C GLY A 38 29.63 3.17 -3.40
N GLY A 39 29.70 4.49 -3.40
CA GLY A 39 30.50 5.26 -2.43
C GLY A 39 30.07 4.90 -1.00
N TRP A 40 31.01 4.88 -0.09
CA TRP A 40 30.98 4.53 1.33
C TRP A 40 29.62 4.78 2.02
N ALA A 41 28.68 3.83 1.85
CA ALA A 41 27.62 3.66 2.82
C ALA A 41 28.25 3.03 4.10
N PRO A 42 27.86 3.43 5.30
CA PRO A 42 28.30 2.73 6.51
C PRO A 42 27.94 1.25 6.34
N ALA A 43 28.87 0.37 6.73
CA ALA A 43 28.63 -1.07 6.72
C ALA A 43 27.29 -1.34 7.43
N PRO A 44 26.40 -2.18 6.87
CA PRO A 44 25.14 -2.51 7.53
C PRO A 44 25.47 -2.96 8.95
N ALA A 45 24.79 -2.37 9.94
CA ALA A 45 24.89 -2.82 11.32
C ALA A 45 24.63 -4.32 11.32
N ASP A 46 25.41 -5.11 12.06
CA ASP A 46 25.25 -6.57 12.15
C ASP A 46 23.79 -6.87 12.48
N MET A 47 23.04 -7.40 11.51
CA MET A 47 21.61 -7.68 11.65
C MET A 47 21.44 -8.71 12.77
N LYS A 48 20.73 -8.34 13.83
CA LYS A 48 20.51 -9.21 14.98
C LYS A 48 19.62 -10.38 14.55
N ILE A 49 20.03 -11.61 14.77
CA ILE A 49 19.19 -12.79 14.59
C ILE A 49 18.59 -13.20 15.94
N VAL A 50 17.27 -13.34 15.99
CA VAL A 50 16.52 -13.80 17.15
C VAL A 50 15.75 -15.04 16.76
N GLU A 51 16.08 -16.18 17.38
CA GLU A 51 15.31 -17.42 17.20
C GLU A 51 14.07 -17.39 18.10
N VAL A 52 12.93 -17.78 17.56
CA VAL A 52 11.65 -17.81 18.26
C VAL A 52 10.91 -19.12 17.99
N ALA A 53 10.17 -19.61 18.98
CA ALA A 53 9.41 -20.85 18.92
C ALA A 53 7.93 -20.67 19.33
N THR A 54 7.54 -19.45 19.73
CA THR A 54 6.17 -19.12 20.15
C THR A 54 5.74 -17.76 19.59
N VAL A 55 4.43 -17.51 19.54
CA VAL A 55 3.89 -16.21 19.09
C VAL A 55 4.32 -15.09 20.05
N ASP A 56 4.34 -15.31 21.35
CA ASP A 56 4.78 -14.29 22.32
C ASP A 56 6.25 -13.90 22.11
N GLU A 57 7.12 -14.87 21.79
CA GLU A 57 8.52 -14.61 21.43
C GLU A 57 8.64 -13.88 20.10
N LEU A 58 7.81 -14.22 19.09
CA LEU A 58 7.72 -13.52 17.82
C LEU A 58 7.36 -12.05 18.04
N LEU A 59 6.26 -11.77 18.78
CA LEU A 59 5.83 -10.40 19.08
C LEU A 59 6.93 -9.59 19.79
N ALA A 60 7.64 -10.21 20.74
CA ALA A 60 8.72 -9.54 21.46
C ALA A 60 9.98 -9.28 20.60
N ALA A 61 10.18 -10.06 19.52
CA ALA A 61 11.35 -9.98 18.66
C ALA A 61 11.18 -9.01 17.46
N ILE A 62 9.95 -8.69 17.05
CA ILE A 62 9.67 -7.75 15.95
C ILE A 62 10.32 -6.39 16.24
N GLY A 63 11.03 -5.83 15.26
CA GLY A 63 11.67 -4.52 15.38
C GLY A 63 12.58 -4.20 14.19
N PRO A 64 13.22 -3.04 14.19
CA PRO A 64 14.12 -2.65 13.11
C PRO A 64 15.45 -3.43 13.14
N ASN A 65 16.04 -3.64 11.97
CA ASN A 65 17.34 -4.30 11.79
C ASN A 65 17.46 -5.67 12.48
N VAL A 66 16.40 -6.49 12.38
CA VAL A 66 16.35 -7.82 13.01
C VAL A 66 15.89 -8.89 12.02
N THR A 67 16.53 -10.05 12.10
CA THR A 67 16.00 -11.30 11.53
C THR A 67 15.35 -12.09 12.67
N VAL A 68 14.03 -12.24 12.60
CA VAL A 68 13.29 -13.14 13.48
C VAL A 68 13.25 -14.49 12.79
N ALA A 69 13.99 -15.46 13.34
CA ALA A 69 14.09 -16.81 12.79
C ALA A 69 13.09 -17.71 13.52
N LEU A 70 12.00 -18.04 12.84
CA LEU A 70 10.95 -18.90 13.36
C LEU A 70 11.39 -20.36 13.27
N GLN A 71 11.38 -21.07 14.38
CA GLN A 71 11.62 -22.51 14.42
C GLN A 71 10.47 -23.27 13.73
N PRO A 72 10.70 -24.52 13.26
CA PRO A 72 9.61 -25.35 12.75
C PRO A 72 8.45 -25.46 13.73
N GLY A 73 7.24 -25.26 13.25
CA GLY A 73 6.03 -25.34 14.06
C GLY A 73 4.92 -24.43 13.58
N GLU A 74 3.84 -24.45 14.33
CA GLU A 74 2.64 -23.67 14.09
C GLU A 74 2.58 -22.49 15.06
N TYR A 75 2.37 -21.31 14.54
CA TYR A 75 2.23 -20.05 15.26
C TYR A 75 0.80 -19.57 15.11
N ASP A 76 -0.09 -20.08 15.94
CA ASP A 76 -1.48 -19.63 16.04
C ASP A 76 -1.52 -18.31 16.82
N PHE A 77 -1.90 -17.24 16.16
CA PHE A 77 -1.93 -15.89 16.73
C PHE A 77 -2.94 -15.76 17.89
N ALA A 78 -4.04 -16.52 17.85
CA ALA A 78 -5.01 -16.53 18.93
C ALA A 78 -4.46 -17.16 20.23
N ALA A 79 -3.39 -17.94 20.14
CA ALA A 79 -2.70 -18.52 21.30
C ALA A 79 -1.79 -17.52 22.06
N ALA A 80 -1.55 -16.31 21.50
CA ALA A 80 -0.72 -15.31 22.17
C ALA A 80 -1.32 -14.87 23.52
N ALA A 81 -0.50 -14.73 24.55
CA ALA A 81 -0.95 -14.25 25.85
C ALA A 81 -1.49 -12.80 25.81
N THR A 82 -1.06 -12.04 24.82
CA THR A 82 -1.46 -10.64 24.57
C THR A 82 -2.53 -10.49 23.47
N TYR A 83 -3.10 -11.58 22.95
CA TYR A 83 -4.12 -11.50 21.90
C TYR A 83 -5.25 -10.54 22.28
N GLY A 84 -5.49 -9.53 21.42
CA GLY A 84 -6.45 -8.46 21.67
C GLY A 84 -6.11 -7.49 22.81
N LYS A 85 -4.84 -7.45 23.23
CA LYS A 85 -4.33 -6.54 24.27
C LYS A 85 -3.03 -5.90 23.79
N ALA A 86 -2.53 -4.91 24.57
CA ALA A 86 -1.24 -4.32 24.26
C ALA A 86 -0.12 -5.38 24.23
N THR A 87 0.64 -5.43 23.14
CA THR A 87 1.76 -6.37 22.98
C THR A 87 2.95 -6.02 23.87
N GLY A 88 3.06 -4.76 24.28
CA GLY A 88 4.24 -4.21 24.96
C GLY A 88 5.41 -3.91 24.02
N ASN A 89 5.27 -4.16 22.73
CA ASN A 89 6.24 -3.82 21.68
C ASN A 89 5.68 -2.67 20.83
N PRO A 90 6.36 -1.52 20.73
CA PRO A 90 5.86 -0.38 19.94
C PRO A 90 5.79 -0.66 18.44
N CYS A 91 6.52 -1.65 17.92
CA CYS A 91 6.51 -2.00 16.50
C CYS A 91 5.36 -2.94 16.11
N CYS A 92 4.56 -3.43 17.03
CA CYS A 92 3.42 -4.28 16.69
C CYS A 92 2.27 -4.16 17.70
N ARG A 93 1.06 -4.32 17.18
CA ARG A 93 -0.18 -4.29 17.96
C ARG A 93 -1.19 -5.28 17.40
N TRP A 94 -2.25 -5.49 18.15
CA TRP A 94 -3.43 -6.19 17.70
C TRP A 94 -4.49 -5.17 17.29
N ASP A 95 -4.87 -5.17 16.01
CA ASP A 95 -5.95 -4.34 15.50
C ASP A 95 -7.26 -5.12 15.48
N ALA A 96 -8.33 -4.51 16.02
CA ALA A 96 -9.63 -5.15 16.09
C ALA A 96 -10.29 -5.21 14.72
N THR A 97 -10.89 -6.35 14.39
CA THR A 97 -11.65 -6.55 13.17
C THR A 97 -13.16 -6.37 13.40
N ALA A 98 -13.93 -6.33 12.31
CA ALA A 98 -15.38 -6.11 12.37
C ALA A 98 -16.16 -7.22 13.15
N GLU A 99 -15.63 -8.44 13.25
CA GLU A 99 -16.28 -9.61 13.82
C GLU A 99 -15.69 -10.07 15.16
N GLN A 100 -15.07 -9.16 15.91
CA GLN A 100 -14.52 -9.40 17.26
C GLN A 100 -13.21 -10.20 17.31
N GLY A 101 -12.51 -10.35 16.21
CA GLY A 101 -11.15 -10.88 16.17
C GLY A 101 -10.10 -9.79 16.12
N PHE A 102 -8.85 -10.21 15.93
CA PHE A 102 -7.72 -9.29 15.88
C PHE A 102 -6.72 -9.74 14.82
N GLU A 103 -6.16 -8.78 14.10
CA GLU A 103 -5.04 -9.02 13.20
C GLU A 103 -3.73 -8.55 13.82
N LEU A 104 -2.64 -9.20 13.43
CA LEU A 104 -1.31 -8.73 13.82
C LEU A 104 -0.88 -7.60 12.87
N TYR A 105 -0.76 -6.41 13.44
CA TYR A 105 -0.32 -5.20 12.74
C TYR A 105 1.10 -4.82 13.17
N VAL A 106 2.02 -4.79 12.20
CA VAL A 106 3.43 -4.39 12.39
C VAL A 106 3.64 -3.05 11.70
N THR A 107 4.31 -2.09 12.35
CA THR A 107 4.51 -0.77 11.78
C THR A 107 5.87 -0.15 12.13
N GLY A 108 6.33 0.77 11.28
CA GLY A 108 7.51 1.59 11.53
C GLY A 108 8.82 0.81 11.63
N VAL A 109 8.96 -0.33 10.94
CA VAL A 109 10.18 -1.13 10.96
C VAL A 109 11.01 -0.92 9.69
N ASP A 110 12.34 -0.81 9.86
CA ASP A 110 13.30 -0.81 8.77
C ASP A 110 14.26 -1.99 8.94
N GLY A 111 14.38 -2.85 7.91
CA GLY A 111 15.25 -4.02 7.96
C GLY A 111 14.69 -5.18 8.80
N LEU A 112 13.38 -5.43 8.76
CA LEU A 112 12.78 -6.60 9.39
C LEU A 112 12.81 -7.79 8.44
N THR A 113 13.35 -8.92 8.90
CA THR A 113 13.20 -10.22 8.22
C THR A 113 12.44 -11.19 9.11
N LEU A 114 11.29 -11.68 8.64
CA LEU A 114 10.58 -12.82 9.21
C LEU A 114 10.96 -14.06 8.40
N ARG A 115 11.72 -14.98 8.98
CA ARG A 115 12.24 -16.15 8.28
C ARG A 115 11.84 -17.45 8.97
N GLY A 116 11.02 -18.26 8.29
CA GLY A 116 10.70 -19.62 8.70
C GLY A 116 11.81 -20.62 8.36
N ALA A 117 11.58 -21.85 8.75
CA ALA A 117 12.46 -23.00 8.42
C ALA A 117 12.20 -23.55 7.01
N GLY A 118 11.09 -23.19 6.41
CA GLY A 118 10.60 -23.60 5.10
C GLY A 118 9.07 -23.56 5.07
N MET A 119 8.48 -23.38 3.88
CA MET A 119 7.02 -23.33 3.76
C MET A 119 6.30 -24.60 4.23
N ASP A 120 6.97 -25.74 4.22
CA ASP A 120 6.42 -27.01 4.71
C ASP A 120 6.67 -27.22 6.22
N GLU A 121 7.44 -26.35 6.87
CA GLU A 121 7.90 -26.53 8.25
C GLU A 121 7.41 -25.47 9.22
N THR A 122 7.12 -24.25 8.75
CA THR A 122 6.71 -23.13 9.61
C THR A 122 5.40 -22.54 9.10
N THR A 123 4.38 -22.50 9.97
CA THR A 123 3.04 -21.98 9.62
C THR A 123 2.61 -20.88 10.58
N LEU A 124 2.16 -19.74 10.02
CA LEU A 124 1.49 -18.66 10.74
C LEU A 124 -0.03 -18.78 10.50
N LEU A 125 -0.82 -18.82 11.56
CA LEU A 125 -2.27 -18.94 11.48
C LEU A 125 -2.98 -17.77 12.17
N ALA A 126 -4.01 -17.25 11.52
CA ALA A 126 -5.00 -16.37 12.12
C ALA A 126 -6.36 -17.10 12.21
N GLU A 127 -6.97 -17.08 13.39
CA GLU A 127 -8.28 -17.70 13.61
C GLU A 127 -9.40 -16.83 13.02
N ASP A 128 -9.26 -15.50 13.09
CA ASP A 128 -10.28 -14.57 12.62
C ASP A 128 -10.26 -14.43 11.10
N ARG A 129 -11.41 -14.72 10.49
CA ARG A 129 -11.61 -14.69 9.04
C ARG A 129 -11.71 -13.29 8.42
N TYR A 130 -11.91 -12.26 9.26
CA TYR A 130 -12.01 -10.86 8.83
C TYR A 130 -10.69 -10.12 9.03
N ALA A 131 -9.72 -10.75 9.70
CA ALA A 131 -8.37 -10.27 9.86
C ALA A 131 -7.49 -10.64 8.66
N ASN A 132 -6.56 -9.77 8.29
CA ASN A 132 -5.37 -10.25 7.58
C ASN A 132 -4.54 -11.14 8.52
N VAL A 133 -3.85 -12.13 7.99
CA VAL A 133 -2.94 -12.90 8.83
C VAL A 133 -1.84 -11.98 9.38
N LEU A 134 -1.28 -11.15 8.51
CA LEU A 134 -0.24 -10.20 8.89
C LEU A 134 -0.36 -8.92 8.05
N THR A 135 -0.56 -7.80 8.71
CA THR A 135 -0.42 -6.47 8.11
C THR A 135 0.91 -5.85 8.51
N ILE A 136 1.68 -5.35 7.54
CA ILE A 136 2.90 -4.58 7.74
C ILE A 136 2.73 -3.22 7.08
N ALA A 137 2.85 -2.15 7.88
CA ALA A 137 2.62 -0.80 7.41
C ALA A 137 3.80 0.13 7.70
N ASN A 138 3.91 1.21 6.92
CA ASN A 138 4.89 2.28 7.15
C ASN A 138 6.31 1.74 7.40
N SER A 139 6.73 0.76 6.61
CA SER A 139 7.94 -0.04 6.86
C SER A 139 8.80 -0.17 5.60
N ARG A 140 10.10 -0.41 5.79
CA ARG A 140 11.03 -0.53 4.67
C ARG A 140 11.95 -1.74 4.85
N ASN A 141 12.50 -2.23 3.72
CA ASN A 141 13.45 -3.34 3.72
C ASN A 141 12.92 -4.56 4.47
N VAL A 142 11.66 -4.91 4.17
CA VAL A 142 10.96 -6.01 4.83
C VAL A 142 11.10 -7.29 4.03
N THR A 143 11.47 -8.39 4.68
CA THR A 143 11.51 -9.72 4.06
C THR A 143 10.64 -10.70 4.85
N VAL A 144 9.76 -11.40 4.15
CA VAL A 144 9.00 -12.55 4.67
C VAL A 144 9.41 -13.77 3.86
N SER A 145 9.99 -14.78 4.49
CA SER A 145 10.55 -15.91 3.73
C SER A 145 10.37 -17.25 4.41
N GLY A 146 10.16 -18.31 3.60
CA GLY A 146 10.15 -19.69 4.04
C GLY A 146 9.08 -20.00 5.08
N ILE A 147 7.90 -19.39 4.97
CA ILE A 147 6.74 -19.63 5.85
C ILE A 147 5.52 -20.02 5.03
N THR A 148 4.63 -20.75 5.64
CA THR A 148 3.23 -20.84 5.22
C THR A 148 2.40 -19.91 6.09
N ALA A 149 1.46 -19.17 5.51
CA ALA A 149 0.56 -18.28 6.24
C ALA A 149 -0.87 -18.41 5.72
N GLY A 150 -1.84 -18.40 6.62
CA GLY A 150 -3.24 -18.55 6.26
C GLY A 150 -4.20 -18.51 7.43
N HIS A 151 -5.47 -18.86 7.17
CA HIS A 151 -6.51 -18.87 8.18
C HIS A 151 -6.88 -20.30 8.63
N ASP A 152 -7.15 -20.46 9.93
CA ASP A 152 -7.75 -21.65 10.49
C ASP A 152 -9.10 -21.29 11.15
N PRO A 153 -10.21 -21.90 10.81
CA PRO A 153 -10.43 -22.99 9.86
C PRO A 153 -10.52 -22.50 8.42
N ALA A 154 -10.31 -23.51 7.54
CA ALA A 154 -10.25 -23.37 6.08
C ALA A 154 -11.40 -22.58 5.42
N PRO A 155 -11.20 -22.18 4.17
CA PRO A 155 -11.78 -21.07 3.44
C PRO A 155 -13.30 -21.04 3.34
N GLY A 156 -13.84 -19.85 3.38
CA GLY A 156 -15.25 -19.52 3.16
C GLY A 156 -15.50 -18.07 3.55
N TYR A 157 -16.50 -17.42 3.15
CA TYR A 157 -17.04 -16.09 3.48
C TYR A 157 -16.22 -15.23 4.48
N CYS A 158 -15.08 -14.72 4.08
CA CYS A 158 -14.25 -13.84 4.89
C CYS A 158 -13.65 -12.72 4.04
N SER A 159 -13.32 -11.62 4.67
CA SER A 159 -12.77 -10.44 4.01
C SER A 159 -11.28 -10.21 4.32
N GLY A 160 -10.69 -10.96 5.24
CA GLY A 160 -9.27 -10.85 5.57
C GLY A 160 -8.37 -11.46 4.48
N GLY A 161 -7.24 -10.82 4.21
CA GLY A 161 -6.20 -11.33 3.33
C GLY A 161 -5.12 -12.12 4.08
N VAL A 162 -4.08 -12.56 3.40
CA VAL A 162 -2.96 -13.26 4.04
C VAL A 162 -1.87 -12.27 4.43
N LEU A 163 -1.14 -11.71 3.47
CA LEU A 163 -0.14 -10.68 3.72
C LEU A 163 -0.62 -9.34 3.16
N HIS A 164 -0.69 -8.34 4.00
CA HIS A 164 -1.09 -6.99 3.64
C HIS A 164 0.06 -6.02 3.91
N PHE A 165 0.52 -5.31 2.88
CA PHE A 165 1.56 -4.29 2.96
C PHE A 165 0.96 -2.92 2.63
N VAL A 166 1.17 -1.95 3.52
CA VAL A 166 0.66 -0.59 3.35
C VAL A 166 1.80 0.40 3.50
N ASN A 167 2.02 1.26 2.51
CA ASN A 167 3.08 2.27 2.54
C ASN A 167 4.46 1.68 2.83
N CYS A 168 4.79 0.56 2.22
CA CYS A 168 6.07 -0.10 2.42
C CYS A 168 7.00 0.09 1.23
N GLY A 169 8.30 0.22 1.51
CA GLY A 169 9.35 0.26 0.50
C GLY A 169 10.27 -0.94 0.59
N THR A 170 10.63 -1.52 -0.55
CA THR A 170 11.51 -2.69 -0.66
C THR A 170 11.00 -3.88 0.17
N VAL A 171 9.95 -4.51 -0.33
CA VAL A 171 9.33 -5.69 0.29
C VAL A 171 9.70 -6.95 -0.51
N THR A 172 10.11 -8.01 0.17
CA THR A 172 10.38 -9.31 -0.43
C THR A 172 9.55 -10.39 0.26
N VAL A 173 8.76 -11.14 -0.53
CA VAL A 173 8.06 -12.36 -0.10
C VAL A 173 8.69 -13.52 -0.89
N GLU A 174 9.44 -14.40 -0.22
CA GLU A 174 10.23 -15.42 -0.89
C GLU A 174 9.97 -16.81 -0.32
N GLY A 175 9.67 -17.77 -1.20
CA GLY A 175 9.52 -19.18 -0.82
C GLY A 175 8.40 -19.39 0.21
N CYS A 176 7.29 -18.66 0.10
CA CYS A 176 6.17 -18.72 1.01
C CYS A 176 4.98 -19.50 0.42
N GLY A 177 4.22 -20.18 1.28
CA GLY A 177 2.92 -20.75 0.98
C GLY A 177 1.82 -19.86 1.54
N LEU A 178 1.09 -19.15 0.68
CA LEU A 178 0.05 -18.23 1.12
C LEU A 178 -1.32 -18.80 0.78
N PHE A 179 -2.08 -19.14 1.83
CA PHE A 179 -3.41 -19.71 1.62
C PHE A 179 -4.43 -19.00 2.50
N GLY A 180 -5.65 -19.03 2.08
CA GLY A 180 -6.59 -18.43 2.96
C GLY A 180 -8.02 -18.72 2.66
N CYS A 181 -8.83 -18.59 3.68
CA CYS A 181 -10.23 -18.33 3.48
C CYS A 181 -10.46 -16.87 3.07
N GLY A 182 -9.40 -16.02 3.13
CA GLY A 182 -9.45 -14.61 2.91
C GLY A 182 -9.53 -14.22 1.44
N THR A 183 -9.66 -12.92 1.23
CA THR A 183 -9.85 -12.38 -0.11
C THR A 183 -8.58 -12.48 -0.93
N THR A 184 -7.43 -12.12 -0.37
CA THR A 184 -6.22 -11.86 -1.15
C THR A 184 -4.99 -12.51 -0.53
N GLY A 185 -4.17 -13.15 -1.36
CA GLY A 185 -2.92 -13.77 -0.90
C GLY A 185 -1.86 -12.72 -0.53
N VAL A 186 -1.57 -11.80 -1.45
CA VAL A 186 -0.72 -10.63 -1.20
C VAL A 186 -1.45 -9.37 -1.60
N TRP A 187 -1.68 -8.50 -0.66
CA TRP A 187 -2.30 -7.20 -0.88
C TRP A 187 -1.29 -6.10 -0.61
N THR A 188 -1.09 -5.21 -1.58
CA THR A 188 -0.17 -4.09 -1.47
C THR A 188 -0.87 -2.77 -1.77
N MET A 189 -0.70 -1.78 -0.89
CA MET A 189 -1.25 -0.42 -1.06
C MET A 189 -0.15 0.61 -0.90
N ASN A 190 -0.01 1.51 -1.86
CA ASN A 190 1.00 2.58 -1.84
C ASN A 190 2.43 2.07 -1.55
N CYS A 191 2.79 0.90 -2.06
CA CYS A 191 4.10 0.29 -1.83
C CYS A 191 5.04 0.50 -3.02
N SER A 192 6.34 0.44 -2.77
CA SER A 192 7.37 0.47 -3.81
C SER A 192 8.31 -0.73 -3.70
N ASP A 193 8.80 -1.20 -4.87
CA ASP A 193 9.77 -2.30 -4.96
C ASP A 193 9.33 -3.57 -4.21
N VAL A 194 8.14 -4.07 -4.53
CA VAL A 194 7.59 -5.30 -3.95
C VAL A 194 7.93 -6.48 -4.85
N THR A 195 8.54 -7.51 -4.30
CA THR A 195 8.85 -8.75 -5.02
C THR A 195 8.25 -9.95 -4.30
N VAL A 196 7.40 -10.70 -5.00
CA VAL A 196 6.89 -12.01 -4.59
C VAL A 196 7.57 -13.05 -5.48
N THR A 197 8.36 -13.96 -4.92
CA THR A 197 9.12 -14.91 -5.72
C THR A 197 9.19 -16.32 -5.11
N GLY A 198 9.24 -17.34 -5.96
CA GLY A 198 9.37 -18.73 -5.53
C GLY A 198 8.27 -19.17 -4.55
N SER A 199 7.13 -18.52 -4.58
CA SER A 199 6.05 -18.69 -3.62
C SER A 199 4.86 -19.42 -4.25
N ARG A 200 4.01 -20.00 -3.40
CA ARG A 200 2.74 -20.57 -3.82
C ARG A 200 1.60 -19.79 -3.19
N ILE A 201 0.63 -19.30 -4.02
CA ILE A 201 -0.56 -18.58 -3.57
C ILE A 201 -1.78 -19.39 -3.99
N TYR A 202 -2.56 -19.85 -3.01
CA TYR A 202 -3.63 -20.79 -3.27
C TYR A 202 -4.82 -20.64 -2.32
N GLU A 203 -5.97 -21.11 -2.75
CA GLU A 203 -7.21 -21.11 -1.98
C GLU A 203 -7.66 -19.71 -1.50
N CYS A 204 -7.26 -18.64 -2.20
CA CYS A 204 -7.76 -17.30 -1.96
C CYS A 204 -9.10 -17.09 -2.68
N SER A 205 -10.04 -16.39 -2.04
CA SER A 205 -11.40 -16.29 -2.56
C SER A 205 -11.61 -15.17 -3.58
N ASP A 206 -10.73 -14.16 -3.60
CA ASP A 206 -10.86 -12.97 -4.48
C ASP A 206 -9.67 -12.76 -5.39
N SER A 207 -8.46 -12.59 -4.86
CA SER A 207 -7.27 -12.35 -5.67
C SER A 207 -6.05 -13.09 -5.14
N ALA A 208 -5.17 -13.55 -6.02
CA ALA A 208 -3.86 -14.02 -5.60
C ALA A 208 -2.97 -12.84 -5.19
N VAL A 209 -2.89 -11.81 -6.05
CA VAL A 209 -2.13 -10.59 -5.78
C VAL A 209 -2.94 -9.36 -6.20
N TYR A 210 -3.06 -8.40 -5.30
CA TYR A 210 -3.71 -7.12 -5.51
C TYR A 210 -2.75 -5.97 -5.17
N ALA A 211 -2.58 -5.03 -6.12
CA ALA A 211 -1.72 -3.87 -5.96
C ALA A 211 -2.50 -2.58 -6.25
N ASP A 212 -2.49 -1.63 -5.32
CA ASP A 212 -3.16 -0.34 -5.45
C ASP A 212 -2.18 0.81 -5.20
N GLY A 213 -2.06 1.71 -6.17
CA GLY A 213 -1.16 2.85 -6.10
C GLY A 213 0.32 2.47 -5.94
N CYS A 214 0.74 1.29 -6.40
CA CYS A 214 2.06 0.75 -6.13
C CYS A 214 3.06 1.01 -7.26
N TRP A 215 4.35 1.00 -6.90
CA TRP A 215 5.49 1.12 -7.79
C TRP A 215 6.32 -0.15 -7.82
N ASN A 216 6.62 -0.66 -9.03
CA ASN A 216 7.49 -1.81 -9.23
C ASN A 216 7.10 -3.04 -8.40
N VAL A 217 5.89 -3.56 -8.62
CA VAL A 217 5.43 -4.81 -8.01
C VAL A 217 5.73 -5.97 -8.97
N GLN A 218 6.43 -6.98 -8.50
CA GLN A 218 6.86 -8.11 -9.29
C GLN A 218 6.41 -9.43 -8.66
N VAL A 219 5.75 -10.29 -9.44
CA VAL A 219 5.41 -11.67 -9.07
C VAL A 219 6.17 -12.60 -10.00
N LEU A 220 7.16 -13.30 -9.46
CA LEU A 220 8.16 -14.04 -10.23
C LEU A 220 8.24 -15.50 -9.81
N ASP A 221 8.53 -16.41 -10.77
CA ASP A 221 8.85 -17.81 -10.50
C ASP A 221 7.90 -18.49 -9.47
N SER A 222 6.60 -18.12 -9.46
CA SER A 222 5.64 -18.53 -8.42
C SER A 222 4.54 -19.42 -8.97
N GLU A 223 3.90 -20.21 -8.09
CA GLU A 223 2.77 -21.07 -8.40
C GLU A 223 1.47 -20.49 -7.87
N ILE A 224 0.47 -20.35 -8.73
CA ILE A 224 -0.83 -19.72 -8.40
C ILE A 224 -1.92 -20.74 -8.75
N ASP A 225 -2.54 -21.32 -7.73
CA ASP A 225 -3.44 -22.43 -7.96
C ASP A 225 -4.64 -22.49 -6.99
N HIS A 226 -5.73 -23.11 -7.43
CA HIS A 226 -6.94 -23.35 -6.63
C HIS A 226 -7.58 -22.11 -6.03
N ASN A 227 -7.35 -20.91 -6.60
CA ASN A 227 -8.02 -19.68 -6.15
C ASN A 227 -9.45 -19.62 -6.72
N GLY A 228 -10.41 -19.11 -5.94
CA GLY A 228 -11.81 -18.96 -6.31
C GLY A 228 -12.66 -20.23 -6.28
N TRP A 229 -12.13 -21.41 -5.98
CA TRP A 229 -12.83 -22.71 -6.12
C TRP A 229 -13.79 -23.07 -4.99
N LYS A 230 -13.61 -22.53 -3.82
CA LYS A 230 -14.45 -22.91 -2.67
C LYS A 230 -15.69 -22.03 -2.59
N ASN A 231 -16.83 -22.56 -2.85
CA ASN A 231 -18.19 -22.02 -2.81
C ASN A 231 -18.82 -21.74 -4.18
N ASP A 232 -18.34 -22.37 -5.25
CA ASP A 232 -18.82 -22.14 -6.63
C ASP A 232 -18.76 -20.65 -7.07
N THR A 233 -17.96 -19.83 -6.39
CA THR A 233 -17.78 -18.42 -6.71
C THR A 233 -16.38 -18.21 -7.27
N PRO A 234 -16.26 -17.77 -8.52
CA PRO A 234 -14.97 -17.41 -9.08
C PRO A 234 -14.31 -16.26 -8.31
N ALA A 235 -12.98 -16.25 -8.21
CA ALA A 235 -12.23 -15.09 -7.78
C ALA A 235 -12.53 -13.88 -8.68
N SER A 236 -12.46 -12.65 -8.16
CA SER A 236 -12.67 -11.46 -8.99
C SER A 236 -11.58 -11.35 -10.04
N CYS A 237 -10.34 -11.47 -9.61
CA CYS A 237 -9.18 -11.44 -10.51
C CYS A 237 -7.98 -12.15 -9.86
N LEU A 238 -7.18 -12.88 -10.62
CA LEU A 238 -5.99 -13.52 -10.03
C LEU A 238 -4.87 -12.49 -9.78
N PHE A 239 -4.61 -11.60 -10.74
CA PHE A 239 -3.62 -10.53 -10.62
C PHE A 239 -4.25 -9.20 -10.96
N GLN A 240 -4.32 -8.31 -9.99
CA GLN A 240 -5.03 -7.05 -10.11
C GLN A 240 -4.15 -5.87 -9.73
N SER A 241 -4.18 -4.80 -10.54
CA SER A 241 -3.46 -3.57 -10.26
C SER A 241 -4.25 -2.32 -10.64
N TYR A 242 -4.28 -1.36 -9.72
CA TYR A 242 -4.93 -0.06 -9.89
C TYR A 242 -3.91 1.07 -9.70
N GLY A 243 -3.78 1.94 -10.71
CA GLY A 243 -2.81 3.03 -10.67
C GLY A 243 -1.36 2.56 -10.60
N GLY A 244 -0.45 3.47 -10.30
CA GLY A 244 0.97 3.16 -10.12
C GLY A 244 1.74 2.86 -11.40
N ASP A 245 2.90 2.23 -11.26
CA ASP A 245 3.84 1.96 -12.35
C ASP A 245 4.60 0.63 -12.12
N GLY A 246 4.68 -0.22 -13.14
CA GLY A 246 5.49 -1.43 -13.09
C GLY A 246 4.84 -2.60 -12.35
N PHE A 247 3.72 -3.12 -12.83
CA PHE A 247 3.15 -4.37 -12.32
C PHE A 247 3.51 -5.54 -13.23
N THR A 248 4.40 -6.41 -12.77
CA THR A 248 4.95 -7.52 -13.57
C THR A 248 4.59 -8.88 -13.00
N VAL A 249 4.04 -9.77 -13.82
CA VAL A 249 3.86 -11.18 -13.51
C VAL A 249 4.67 -11.98 -14.53
N SER A 250 5.70 -12.70 -14.08
CA SER A 250 6.62 -13.39 -14.98
C SER A 250 7.08 -14.76 -14.46
N ASP A 251 7.29 -15.66 -15.39
CA ASP A 251 7.81 -17.02 -15.14
C ASP A 251 6.95 -17.84 -14.15
N CYS A 252 5.68 -17.46 -13.99
CA CYS A 252 4.76 -18.11 -13.06
C CYS A 252 4.04 -19.29 -13.72
N ARG A 253 3.64 -20.26 -12.90
CA ARG A 253 2.68 -21.29 -13.24
C ARG A 253 1.33 -20.98 -12.64
N VAL A 254 0.34 -20.72 -13.48
CA VAL A 254 -1.02 -20.35 -13.07
C VAL A 254 -1.97 -21.46 -13.52
N HIS A 255 -2.53 -22.23 -12.58
CA HIS A 255 -3.32 -23.39 -12.96
C HIS A 255 -4.42 -23.75 -11.97
N ASP A 256 -5.42 -24.46 -12.46
CA ASP A 256 -6.54 -24.96 -11.65
C ASP A 256 -7.25 -23.86 -10.82
N ASN A 257 -7.31 -22.62 -11.34
CA ASN A 257 -8.02 -21.51 -10.73
C ASN A 257 -9.41 -21.32 -11.37
N SER A 258 -10.32 -20.68 -10.63
CA SER A 258 -11.59 -20.18 -11.12
C SER A 258 -11.68 -18.69 -10.88
N ALA A 259 -11.69 -17.86 -11.94
CA ALA A 259 -11.70 -16.41 -11.80
C ALA A 259 -12.48 -15.70 -12.91
N TYR A 260 -13.01 -14.52 -12.64
CA TYR A 260 -13.57 -13.66 -13.68
C TYR A 260 -12.47 -13.16 -14.61
N THR A 261 -11.33 -12.73 -14.07
CA THR A 261 -10.23 -12.23 -14.89
C THR A 261 -8.89 -12.83 -14.42
N LEU A 262 -8.02 -13.17 -15.37
CA LEU A 262 -6.65 -13.61 -15.06
C LEU A 262 -5.76 -12.43 -14.63
N PHE A 263 -5.74 -11.37 -15.45
CA PHE A 263 -4.87 -10.22 -15.25
C PHE A 263 -5.62 -8.92 -15.56
N GLU A 264 -5.80 -8.08 -14.55
CA GLU A 264 -6.49 -6.80 -14.66
C GLU A 264 -5.55 -5.65 -14.30
N CYS A 265 -5.50 -4.65 -15.18
CA CYS A 265 -4.79 -3.40 -14.94
C CYS A 265 -5.69 -2.21 -15.25
N ASN A 266 -5.79 -1.30 -14.30
CA ASN A 266 -6.56 -0.07 -14.43
C ASN A 266 -5.64 1.14 -14.17
N ASN A 267 -5.30 1.89 -15.21
CA ASN A 267 -4.37 3.01 -15.17
C ASN A 267 -2.96 2.68 -14.62
N THR A 268 -2.55 1.42 -14.68
CA THR A 268 -1.20 0.99 -14.26
C THR A 268 -0.26 1.10 -15.43
N ARG A 269 0.74 1.97 -15.35
CA ARG A 269 1.78 2.09 -16.39
C ARG A 269 2.72 0.89 -16.33
N ASN A 270 3.37 0.58 -17.44
CA ASN A 270 4.39 -0.48 -17.54
C ASN A 270 3.95 -1.83 -16.97
N ALA A 271 2.67 -2.18 -17.10
CA ALA A 271 2.17 -3.48 -16.67
C ALA A 271 2.58 -4.59 -17.64
N CYS A 272 2.99 -5.75 -17.11
CA CYS A 272 3.57 -6.83 -17.89
C CYS A 272 3.12 -8.22 -17.44
N PHE A 273 2.76 -9.08 -18.40
CA PHE A 273 2.42 -10.48 -18.15
C PHE A 273 3.22 -11.39 -19.10
N LEU A 274 4.27 -12.07 -18.57
CA LEU A 274 5.31 -12.59 -19.43
C LEU A 274 5.78 -13.97 -19.04
N THR A 275 6.13 -14.76 -20.04
CA THR A 275 6.72 -16.11 -19.87
C THR A 275 5.94 -17.03 -18.92
N ASN A 276 4.65 -16.69 -18.65
CA ASN A 276 3.81 -17.46 -17.74
C ASN A 276 3.22 -18.69 -18.43
N LYS A 277 3.06 -19.73 -17.64
CA LYS A 277 2.40 -20.96 -18.03
C LYS A 277 1.00 -20.99 -17.40
N VAL A 278 -0.03 -20.81 -18.22
CA VAL A 278 -1.42 -20.69 -17.80
C VAL A 278 -2.18 -21.93 -18.23
N GLU A 279 -2.55 -22.81 -17.28
CA GLU A 279 -3.07 -24.14 -17.59
C GLU A 279 -4.32 -24.49 -16.77
N TYR A 280 -5.32 -25.07 -17.42
CA TYR A 280 -6.50 -25.69 -16.77
C TYR A 280 -7.28 -24.73 -15.84
N ASN A 281 -7.29 -23.45 -16.13
CA ASN A 281 -8.08 -22.48 -15.38
C ASN A 281 -9.48 -22.32 -16.01
N ALA A 282 -10.48 -22.01 -15.18
CA ALA A 282 -11.80 -21.56 -15.60
C ALA A 282 -11.86 -20.03 -15.51
N LEU A 283 -11.85 -19.33 -16.65
CA LEU A 283 -11.72 -17.87 -16.73
C LEU A 283 -12.83 -17.26 -17.58
N GLN A 284 -13.47 -16.20 -17.10
CA GLN A 284 -14.37 -15.42 -17.97
C GLN A 284 -13.55 -14.58 -18.95
N SER A 285 -12.43 -13.96 -18.51
CA SER A 285 -11.52 -13.25 -19.39
C SER A 285 -10.06 -13.48 -19.02
N ALA A 286 -9.16 -13.44 -20.03
CA ALA A 286 -7.74 -13.47 -19.76
C ALA A 286 -7.23 -12.08 -19.30
N PHE A 287 -7.61 -11.03 -20.00
CA PHE A 287 -7.10 -9.66 -19.75
C PHE A 287 -8.25 -8.66 -19.63
N THR A 288 -8.16 -7.77 -18.66
CA THR A 288 -9.01 -6.57 -18.53
C THR A 288 -8.10 -5.36 -18.35
N LEU A 289 -7.98 -4.53 -19.40
CA LEU A 289 -7.02 -3.44 -19.47
C LEU A 289 -7.74 -2.12 -19.66
N ARG A 290 -7.52 -1.15 -18.76
CA ARG A 290 -8.14 0.17 -18.79
C ARG A 290 -7.08 1.27 -18.61
N GLY A 291 -7.21 2.34 -19.39
CA GLY A 291 -6.34 3.52 -19.32
C GLY A 291 -4.99 3.34 -20.00
N VAL A 292 -4.21 2.33 -19.64
CA VAL A 292 -2.88 2.05 -20.20
C VAL A 292 -2.80 0.59 -20.67
N PRO A 293 -2.23 0.28 -21.86
CA PRO A 293 -2.07 -1.08 -22.33
C PRO A 293 -0.99 -1.82 -21.51
N ALA A 294 -1.17 -3.14 -21.36
CA ALA A 294 -0.15 -4.02 -20.78
C ALA A 294 0.63 -4.75 -21.86
N VAL A 295 1.91 -5.08 -21.58
CA VAL A 295 2.74 -5.91 -22.43
C VAL A 295 2.54 -7.39 -22.08
N VAL A 296 2.21 -8.21 -23.09
CA VAL A 296 2.02 -9.66 -22.93
C VAL A 296 2.95 -10.38 -23.89
N GLY A 297 3.74 -11.34 -23.39
CA GLY A 297 4.68 -12.04 -24.26
C GLY A 297 5.23 -13.34 -23.71
N GLY A 298 5.61 -14.25 -24.60
CA GLY A 298 6.26 -15.50 -24.26
C GLY A 298 5.46 -16.47 -23.40
N CYS A 299 4.16 -16.27 -23.21
CA CYS A 299 3.29 -17.10 -22.38
C CYS A 299 2.82 -18.36 -23.13
N ALA A 300 2.37 -19.38 -22.39
CA ALA A 300 1.65 -20.51 -22.96
C ALA A 300 0.29 -20.67 -22.26
N PHE A 301 -0.77 -20.74 -23.05
CA PHE A 301 -2.12 -20.96 -22.59
C PHE A 301 -2.57 -22.35 -23.03
N HIS A 302 -2.84 -23.25 -22.09
CA HIS A 302 -3.18 -24.64 -22.40
C HIS A 302 -4.34 -25.16 -21.54
N GLY A 303 -5.34 -25.73 -22.19
CA GLY A 303 -6.43 -26.43 -21.49
C GLY A 303 -7.32 -25.54 -20.61
N ASN A 304 -7.26 -24.22 -20.80
CA ASN A 304 -8.12 -23.30 -20.04
C ASN A 304 -9.53 -23.27 -20.62
N ASP A 305 -10.54 -23.21 -19.74
CA ASP A 305 -11.90 -22.85 -20.10
C ASP A 305 -12.01 -21.31 -20.08
N LEU A 306 -11.82 -20.69 -21.24
CA LEU A 306 -11.73 -19.24 -21.41
C LEU A 306 -12.88 -18.73 -22.25
N TYR A 307 -13.75 -17.88 -21.67
CA TYR A 307 -14.89 -17.31 -22.41
C TYR A 307 -14.44 -16.21 -23.38
N THR A 308 -13.54 -15.29 -22.98
CA THR A 308 -12.97 -14.25 -23.86
C THR A 308 -11.53 -13.94 -23.52
N TRP A 309 -10.75 -13.51 -24.50
CA TRP A 309 -9.38 -13.02 -24.26
C TRP A 309 -9.35 -11.65 -23.61
N PHE A 310 -10.26 -10.76 -24.00
CA PHE A 310 -10.38 -9.43 -23.45
C PHE A 310 -11.77 -9.28 -22.85
N GLY A 311 -11.81 -8.95 -21.56
CA GLY A 311 -13.03 -8.67 -20.82
C GLY A 311 -13.59 -7.27 -21.18
N ASP A 312 -14.09 -6.55 -20.20
CA ASP A 312 -14.49 -5.14 -20.36
C ASP A 312 -13.26 -4.24 -20.46
N SER A 313 -12.50 -4.44 -21.54
CA SER A 313 -11.25 -3.74 -21.81
C SER A 313 -11.46 -2.60 -22.78
N SER A 314 -10.95 -1.42 -22.44
CA SER A 314 -10.88 -0.29 -23.36
C SER A 314 -9.69 -0.37 -24.31
N LEU A 315 -8.74 -1.28 -24.04
CA LEU A 315 -7.46 -1.41 -24.73
C LEU A 315 -7.14 -2.86 -25.06
N ALA A 316 -6.34 -3.08 -26.11
CA ALA A 316 -5.70 -4.34 -26.41
C ALA A 316 -4.39 -4.49 -25.62
N ALA A 317 -3.95 -5.74 -25.43
CA ALA A 317 -2.58 -6.00 -24.97
C ALA A 317 -1.57 -5.74 -26.10
N LEU A 318 -0.35 -5.36 -25.73
CA LEU A 318 0.75 -5.17 -26.68
C LEU A 318 1.73 -6.36 -26.61
N GLY A 319 2.28 -6.74 -27.74
CA GLY A 319 3.45 -7.62 -27.78
C GLY A 319 4.72 -6.86 -27.35
N PRO A 320 5.82 -7.60 -27.06
CA PRO A 320 7.11 -6.98 -26.73
C PRO A 320 7.69 -6.09 -27.83
N ASP A 321 7.18 -6.21 -29.03
CA ASP A 321 7.53 -5.37 -30.20
C ASP A 321 6.64 -4.12 -30.34
N GLY A 322 5.72 -3.91 -29.38
CA GLY A 322 4.79 -2.78 -29.35
C GLY A 322 3.56 -2.93 -30.26
N ASN A 323 3.39 -4.08 -30.95
CA ASN A 323 2.20 -4.31 -31.75
C ASN A 323 1.03 -4.83 -30.90
N GLU A 324 -0.19 -4.42 -31.26
CA GLU A 324 -1.39 -4.96 -30.62
C GLU A 324 -1.53 -6.47 -30.86
N LEU A 325 -1.88 -7.21 -29.82
CA LEU A 325 -2.10 -8.65 -29.86
C LEU A 325 -3.58 -8.96 -30.09
N THR A 326 -3.82 -9.87 -31.03
CA THR A 326 -5.16 -10.43 -31.25
C THR A 326 -5.37 -11.68 -30.41
N ALA A 327 -6.62 -12.13 -30.31
CA ALA A 327 -6.97 -13.42 -29.69
C ALA A 327 -6.21 -14.61 -30.35
N ILE A 328 -5.93 -14.53 -31.65
CA ILE A 328 -5.19 -15.57 -32.38
C ILE A 328 -3.72 -15.56 -31.95
N ASP A 329 -3.12 -14.37 -31.82
CA ASP A 329 -1.73 -14.24 -31.38
C ASP A 329 -1.54 -14.81 -29.98
N LEU A 330 -2.44 -14.47 -29.05
CA LEU A 330 -2.44 -14.97 -27.67
C LEU A 330 -2.63 -16.49 -27.62
N ALA A 331 -3.59 -17.03 -28.38
CA ALA A 331 -3.85 -18.46 -28.44
C ALA A 331 -2.69 -19.27 -29.05
N ALA A 332 -1.93 -18.67 -29.96
CA ALA A 332 -0.78 -19.30 -30.62
C ALA A 332 0.54 -19.13 -29.85
N MET A 333 0.55 -18.32 -28.80
CA MET A 333 1.74 -17.98 -28.03
C MET A 333 2.30 -19.21 -27.31
N GLN A 334 3.61 -19.32 -27.29
CA GLN A 334 4.34 -20.40 -26.62
C GLN A 334 5.41 -19.81 -25.70
N ILE A 335 5.74 -20.55 -24.64
CA ILE A 335 6.80 -20.14 -23.71
C ILE A 335 8.07 -19.83 -24.49
N ARG A 336 8.48 -18.60 -24.43
CA ARG A 336 9.76 -18.10 -24.98
C ARG A 336 10.31 -17.05 -24.02
N PRO A 337 11.64 -17.08 -23.78
CA PRO A 337 12.26 -15.98 -23.06
C PRO A 337 11.95 -14.65 -23.76
N VAL A 338 11.34 -13.73 -23.05
CA VAL A 338 11.15 -12.37 -23.52
C VAL A 338 12.26 -11.54 -22.89
N GLN A 339 13.09 -10.93 -23.73
CA GLN A 339 14.03 -9.93 -23.27
C GLN A 339 13.31 -8.59 -23.34
N TYR A 340 13.13 -7.96 -22.20
CA TYR A 340 12.71 -6.56 -22.17
C TYR A 340 13.83 -5.71 -22.73
N ALA A 341 13.52 -4.84 -23.65
CA ALA A 341 14.27 -3.61 -23.80
C ALA A 341 13.94 -2.80 -22.55
N ASP A 342 14.88 -2.79 -21.61
CA ASP A 342 14.96 -1.97 -20.42
C ASP A 342 13.75 -1.04 -20.19
N MET A 343 12.66 -1.60 -19.62
CA MET A 343 11.63 -0.77 -19.02
C MET A 343 12.24 -0.34 -17.67
N GLU A 344 13.06 0.72 -17.74
CA GLU A 344 13.51 1.39 -16.53
C GLU A 344 12.29 2.06 -15.91
N ILE A 345 11.71 1.41 -14.90
CA ILE A 345 10.81 2.09 -13.97
C ILE A 345 11.72 3.07 -13.22
N ALA A 346 11.47 4.36 -13.42
CA ALA A 346 12.24 5.37 -12.71
C ALA A 346 12.02 5.17 -11.20
N PRO A 347 13.08 5.08 -10.39
CA PRO A 347 12.92 4.98 -8.95
C PRO A 347 12.19 6.21 -8.43
N LEU A 348 11.35 6.03 -7.41
CA LEU A 348 10.72 7.14 -6.72
C LEU A 348 11.80 8.06 -6.10
N LYS A 349 11.52 9.36 -6.08
CA LYS A 349 12.45 10.33 -5.48
C LYS A 349 12.54 10.13 -3.97
N GLU A 350 13.73 9.81 -3.50
CA GLU A 350 14.01 9.77 -2.06
C GLU A 350 13.94 11.18 -1.46
N PRO A 351 13.42 11.32 -0.23
CA PRO A 351 13.39 12.61 0.44
C PRO A 351 14.80 13.13 0.72
N THR A 352 14.94 14.45 0.83
CA THR A 352 16.19 15.07 1.24
C THR A 352 16.67 14.47 2.57
N PRO A 353 17.89 13.92 2.64
CA PRO A 353 18.37 13.29 3.85
C PRO A 353 18.50 14.27 5.01
N VAL A 354 17.90 13.95 6.14
CA VAL A 354 18.10 14.63 7.42
C VAL A 354 18.31 13.58 8.51
N PRO A 355 19.04 13.89 9.59
CA PRO A 355 19.11 12.98 10.73
C PRO A 355 17.71 12.73 11.32
N PRO A 356 17.46 11.59 11.97
CA PRO A 356 16.22 11.32 12.69
C PRO A 356 15.86 12.46 13.66
N GLY A 357 14.59 12.93 13.62
CA GLY A 357 14.13 14.12 14.34
C GLY A 357 14.75 15.44 13.86
N GLY A 358 15.45 15.44 12.71
CA GLY A 358 16.13 16.62 12.17
C GLY A 358 15.20 17.63 11.56
N GLU A 359 15.67 18.87 11.44
CA GLU A 359 14.93 20.00 10.89
C GLU A 359 15.47 20.38 9.51
N ILE A 360 14.59 20.67 8.55
CA ILE A 360 14.91 21.20 7.23
C ILE A 360 14.07 22.44 6.95
N THR A 361 14.73 23.55 6.57
CA THR A 361 14.02 24.78 6.20
C THR A 361 13.82 24.83 4.69
N VAL A 362 12.59 25.15 4.28
CA VAL A 362 12.18 25.25 2.88
C VAL A 362 11.62 26.64 2.57
N THR A 363 11.82 27.10 1.33
CA THR A 363 11.44 28.43 0.86
C THR A 363 10.48 28.41 -0.33
N ASN A 364 10.28 27.25 -0.94
CA ASN A 364 9.46 27.08 -2.15
C ASN A 364 8.87 25.67 -2.23
N ALA A 365 8.01 25.43 -3.23
CA ALA A 365 7.32 24.18 -3.43
C ALA A 365 8.26 23.00 -3.75
N ASP A 366 9.29 23.21 -4.57
CA ASP A 366 10.25 22.15 -4.91
C ASP A 366 11.02 21.64 -3.69
N GLU A 367 11.50 22.57 -2.86
CA GLU A 367 12.19 22.24 -1.60
C GLU A 367 11.25 21.56 -0.62
N PHE A 368 9.97 22.00 -0.56
CA PHE A 368 8.95 21.39 0.29
C PHE A 368 8.69 19.93 -0.13
N LEU A 369 8.43 19.68 -1.41
CA LEU A 369 8.22 18.32 -1.93
C LEU A 369 9.43 17.42 -1.67
N ALA A 370 10.65 17.93 -1.93
CA ALA A 370 11.89 17.19 -1.66
C ALA A 370 12.13 16.92 -0.17
N ALA A 371 11.50 17.68 0.73
CA ALA A 371 11.64 17.51 2.17
C ALA A 371 10.64 16.52 2.77
N ILE A 372 9.54 16.17 2.07
CA ILE A 372 8.51 15.27 2.58
C ILE A 372 9.10 13.90 2.89
N GLY A 373 9.02 13.46 4.12
CA GLY A 373 9.50 12.16 4.58
C GLY A 373 9.33 11.98 6.09
N PRO A 374 9.58 10.79 6.63
CA PRO A 374 9.35 10.48 8.03
C PRO A 374 10.43 11.06 8.96
N ASP A 375 10.07 11.10 10.25
CA ASP A 375 10.94 11.41 11.38
C ASP A 375 11.74 12.73 11.18
N ARG A 376 10.99 13.83 10.89
CA ARG A 376 11.58 15.14 10.62
C ARG A 376 10.63 16.30 10.85
N THR A 377 11.23 17.50 10.92
CA THR A 377 10.51 18.76 10.93
C THR A 377 10.83 19.56 9.66
N ILE A 378 9.78 19.91 8.89
CA ILE A 378 9.87 20.84 7.75
C ILE A 378 9.45 22.22 8.22
N VAL A 379 10.36 23.20 8.11
CA VAL A 379 10.09 24.58 8.47
C VAL A 379 9.86 25.40 7.21
N VAL A 380 8.63 25.80 6.98
CA VAL A 380 8.27 26.67 5.86
C VAL A 380 8.58 28.12 6.22
N SER A 381 9.60 28.69 5.60
CA SER A 381 10.08 30.05 5.94
C SER A 381 9.52 31.14 5.04
N GLU A 382 9.08 30.80 3.83
CA GLU A 382 8.44 31.70 2.87
C GLU A 382 7.14 31.08 2.34
N SER A 383 6.18 31.94 2.00
CA SER A 383 4.90 31.49 1.42
C SER A 383 5.08 31.06 -0.03
N PHE A 384 4.42 29.99 -0.45
CA PHE A 384 4.43 29.49 -1.82
C PHE A 384 3.10 28.86 -2.22
N CYS A 385 2.91 28.68 -3.52
CA CYS A 385 1.85 27.88 -4.08
C CYS A 385 2.40 26.52 -4.52
N LEU A 386 1.69 25.44 -4.25
CA LEU A 386 2.09 24.09 -4.70
C LEU A 386 2.19 24.00 -6.23
N ALA A 387 1.41 24.79 -6.95
CA ALA A 387 1.48 24.87 -8.41
C ALA A 387 2.76 25.54 -8.95
N ASP A 388 3.58 26.16 -8.10
CA ASP A 388 4.87 26.74 -8.47
C ASP A 388 5.98 25.68 -8.56
N ALA A 389 5.72 24.43 -8.18
CA ALA A 389 6.68 23.35 -8.31
C ALA A 389 7.03 23.09 -9.80
N ALA A 390 8.32 22.87 -10.09
CA ALA A 390 8.81 22.68 -11.45
C ALA A 390 8.16 21.50 -12.18
N ASP A 391 7.91 20.42 -11.44
CA ASP A 391 7.30 19.18 -11.94
C ASP A 391 5.87 18.98 -11.39
N TYR A 392 5.12 20.08 -11.21
CA TYR A 392 3.76 20.06 -10.69
C TYR A 392 2.85 19.08 -11.44
N GLY A 393 2.25 18.16 -10.69
CA GLY A 393 1.32 17.16 -11.22
C GLY A 393 1.97 16.00 -11.98
N SER A 394 3.30 15.95 -12.08
CA SER A 394 4.00 14.90 -12.81
C SER A 394 5.15 14.24 -12.04
N ASP A 395 5.52 14.81 -10.90
CA ASP A 395 6.57 14.34 -10.04
C ASP A 395 6.01 13.50 -8.90
N GLU A 396 6.70 12.43 -8.54
CA GLU A 396 6.29 11.58 -7.43
C GLU A 396 7.51 11.21 -6.58
N GLY A 397 7.35 11.36 -5.27
CA GLY A 397 8.33 10.97 -4.29
C GLY A 397 7.93 9.68 -3.57
N LEU A 398 8.82 9.15 -2.77
CA LEU A 398 8.56 7.95 -1.98
C LEU A 398 7.42 8.14 -0.97
N TYR A 399 7.18 9.39 -0.54
CA TYR A 399 6.18 9.72 0.47
C TYR A 399 5.14 10.73 0.00
N TYR A 400 5.08 11.04 -1.29
CA TYR A 400 4.04 11.88 -1.87
C TYR A 400 3.77 11.50 -3.32
N ARG A 401 2.56 11.80 -3.76
CA ARG A 401 2.14 11.67 -5.15
C ARG A 401 1.19 12.79 -5.53
N TRP A 402 1.02 12.97 -6.83
CA TRP A 402 0.00 13.85 -7.36
C TRP A 402 -1.19 13.02 -7.85
N GLU A 403 -2.39 13.32 -7.35
CA GLU A 403 -3.63 12.74 -7.84
C GLU A 403 -4.36 13.72 -8.74
N THR A 404 -4.85 13.22 -9.89
CA THR A 404 -5.55 14.06 -10.86
C THR A 404 -6.98 14.29 -10.43
N CYS A 405 -7.34 15.55 -10.16
CA CYS A 405 -8.71 16.02 -9.96
C CYS A 405 -9.26 16.66 -11.24
N TYR A 406 -10.51 17.12 -11.20
CA TYR A 406 -11.19 17.66 -12.40
C TYR A 406 -10.48 18.85 -13.04
N ASP A 407 -9.87 19.74 -12.27
CA ASP A 407 -9.26 20.99 -12.73
C ASP A 407 -7.76 21.11 -12.45
N GLY A 408 -7.14 20.04 -11.97
CA GLY A 408 -5.70 19.99 -11.74
C GLY A 408 -5.32 18.92 -10.72
N PRO A 409 -4.01 18.73 -10.47
CA PRO A 409 -3.53 17.75 -9.52
C PRO A 409 -3.61 18.26 -8.07
N GLN A 410 -3.86 17.33 -7.13
CA GLN A 410 -3.71 17.53 -5.69
C GLN A 410 -2.49 16.80 -5.15
N LEU A 411 -1.87 17.37 -4.12
CA LEU A 411 -0.80 16.73 -3.39
C LEU A 411 -1.36 15.77 -2.35
N VAL A 412 -0.94 14.51 -2.39
CA VAL A 412 -1.23 13.52 -1.35
C VAL A 412 0.09 13.05 -0.73
N ILE A 413 0.25 13.27 0.57
CA ILE A 413 1.34 12.77 1.40
C ILE A 413 0.91 11.42 1.97
N SER A 414 1.72 10.39 1.81
CA SER A 414 1.36 9.03 2.17
C SER A 414 2.47 8.32 2.93
N GLY A 415 2.08 7.57 3.97
CA GLY A 415 2.99 6.68 4.69
C GLY A 415 4.11 7.37 5.48
N VAL A 416 3.95 8.63 5.83
CA VAL A 416 4.88 9.31 6.72
C VAL A 416 4.53 9.07 8.18
N TYR A 417 5.55 9.04 9.03
CA TYR A 417 5.39 9.00 10.48
C TYR A 417 6.32 10.03 11.13
N ASP A 418 5.90 10.55 12.28
CA ASP A 418 6.65 11.56 13.04
C ASP A 418 7.08 12.76 12.16
N LEU A 419 6.14 13.25 11.32
CA LEU A 419 6.36 14.40 10.45
C LEU A 419 5.75 15.66 11.06
N THR A 420 6.57 16.69 11.25
CA THR A 420 6.10 18.03 11.58
C THR A 420 6.27 18.96 10.39
N ILE A 421 5.21 19.65 9.98
CA ILE A 421 5.25 20.73 8.98
C ILE A 421 4.84 22.02 9.70
N ARG A 422 5.73 23.00 9.81
CA ARG A 422 5.41 24.23 10.55
C ARG A 422 5.88 25.49 9.85
N GLY A 423 5.19 26.59 10.10
CA GLY A 423 5.64 27.90 9.75
C GLY A 423 6.90 28.31 10.53
N ALA A 424 7.76 29.13 9.93
CA ALA A 424 8.92 29.66 10.62
C ALA A 424 8.55 30.69 11.69
N LYS A 425 7.32 31.20 11.70
CA LYS A 425 6.80 32.17 12.64
C LYS A 425 5.50 31.67 13.24
N ALA A 426 5.40 31.78 14.55
CA ALA A 426 4.22 31.39 15.32
C ALA A 426 3.05 32.42 15.20
N ASP A 427 2.91 33.09 14.08
CA ASP A 427 1.84 34.08 13.82
C ASP A 427 0.91 33.66 12.66
N GLY A 428 1.13 32.48 12.11
CA GLY A 428 0.38 31.96 10.96
C GLY A 428 0.56 32.79 9.68
N SER A 429 1.58 33.65 9.59
CA SER A 429 1.79 34.52 8.44
C SER A 429 2.38 33.81 7.21
N THR A 430 2.86 32.58 7.39
CA THR A 430 3.40 31.75 6.30
C THR A 430 2.26 30.97 5.66
N THR A 431 2.11 31.08 4.34
CA THR A 431 0.99 30.50 3.61
C THR A 431 1.44 29.46 2.59
N VAL A 432 0.75 28.33 2.57
CA VAL A 432 0.87 27.30 1.51
C VAL A 432 -0.49 27.20 0.80
N THR A 433 -0.49 27.35 -0.52
CA THR A 433 -1.73 27.36 -1.31
C THR A 433 -1.73 26.34 -2.44
N ALA A 434 -2.95 25.95 -2.88
CA ALA A 434 -3.20 25.22 -4.11
C ALA A 434 -4.05 26.07 -5.08
N VAL A 435 -3.93 25.80 -6.39
CA VAL A 435 -4.69 26.49 -7.44
C VAL A 435 -5.97 25.74 -7.80
N PRO A 436 -5.96 24.40 -8.02
CA PRO A 436 -7.16 23.67 -8.42
C PRO A 436 -8.24 23.71 -7.32
N ARG A 437 -9.48 23.97 -7.73
CA ARG A 437 -10.61 24.12 -6.79
C ARG A 437 -11.28 22.79 -6.42
N TYR A 438 -11.07 21.77 -7.25
CA TYR A 438 -11.58 20.41 -7.01
C TYR A 438 -10.54 19.52 -6.34
N ALA A 439 -9.33 20.04 -6.11
CA ALA A 439 -8.24 19.37 -5.41
C ALA A 439 -8.16 19.84 -3.96
N ASN A 440 -7.81 18.94 -3.06
CA ASN A 440 -7.41 19.31 -1.70
C ASN A 440 -6.12 20.13 -1.73
N VAL A 441 -5.90 21.01 -0.76
CA VAL A 441 -4.61 21.70 -0.66
C VAL A 441 -3.53 20.67 -0.32
N ILE A 442 -3.75 19.86 0.71
CA ILE A 442 -2.90 18.68 1.02
C ILE A 442 -3.80 17.56 1.54
N GLY A 443 -3.71 16.39 0.92
CA GLY A 443 -4.24 15.14 1.45
C GLY A 443 -3.16 14.37 2.22
N PHE A 444 -3.56 13.65 3.25
CA PHE A 444 -2.72 12.72 4.02
C PHE A 444 -3.39 11.37 4.07
N THR A 445 -2.68 10.31 3.70
CA THR A 445 -3.21 8.96 3.75
C THR A 445 -2.25 8.03 4.47
N PHE A 446 -2.77 7.21 5.39
CA PHE A 446 -1.98 6.22 6.13
C PHE A 446 -0.76 6.83 6.83
N CYS A 447 -0.92 7.96 7.48
CA CYS A 447 0.15 8.66 8.18
C CYS A 447 0.01 8.51 9.70
N ASP A 448 1.14 8.45 10.42
CA ASP A 448 1.18 8.35 11.87
C ASP A 448 1.93 9.58 12.47
N ASN A 449 1.38 10.21 13.52
CA ASN A 449 2.00 11.34 14.24
C ASN A 449 2.37 12.50 13.30
N VAL A 450 1.39 13.05 12.59
CA VAL A 450 1.58 14.23 11.74
C VAL A 450 1.18 15.49 12.49
N THR A 451 2.10 16.44 12.57
CA THR A 451 1.83 17.77 13.13
C THR A 451 1.91 18.83 12.05
N ILE A 452 0.88 19.66 11.93
CA ILE A 452 0.90 20.88 11.10
C ILE A 452 0.73 22.08 12.05
N ALA A 453 1.69 23.00 12.03
CA ALA A 453 1.68 24.10 13.01
C ALA A 453 1.99 25.46 12.39
N ASP A 454 1.41 26.52 12.93
CA ASP A 454 1.74 27.92 12.61
C ASP A 454 1.67 28.27 11.11
N LEU A 455 0.79 27.61 10.36
CA LEU A 455 0.62 27.80 8.91
C LEU A 455 -0.78 28.29 8.54
N THR A 456 -0.82 29.10 7.50
CA THR A 456 -2.07 29.38 6.77
C THR A 456 -2.13 28.51 5.52
N LEU A 457 -3.19 27.72 5.37
CA LEU A 457 -3.42 26.87 4.19
C LEU A 457 -4.75 27.21 3.53
N GLY A 458 -4.77 27.20 2.20
CA GLY A 458 -6.00 27.50 1.46
C GLY A 458 -5.81 27.49 -0.04
N HIS A 459 -6.89 27.80 -0.77
CA HIS A 459 -6.82 27.94 -2.21
C HIS A 459 -6.44 29.36 -2.62
N SER A 460 -5.66 29.49 -3.69
CA SER A 460 -5.12 30.79 -4.14
C SER A 460 -6.15 31.70 -4.79
N ASP A 461 -7.21 31.15 -5.37
CA ASP A 461 -8.28 31.90 -6.00
C ASP A 461 -9.53 31.94 -5.11
N GLY A 462 -10.22 33.08 -5.11
CA GLY A 462 -11.32 33.37 -4.21
C GLY A 462 -12.55 32.46 -4.38
N THR A 463 -13.38 32.53 -3.39
CA THR A 463 -14.61 31.78 -3.12
C THR A 463 -15.56 31.62 -4.30
N SER A 464 -15.78 30.42 -4.81
CA SER A 464 -17.03 29.87 -5.36
C SER A 464 -16.85 28.50 -6.03
N GLU A 465 -17.85 27.63 -5.83
CA GLU A 465 -18.06 26.36 -6.58
C GLU A 465 -16.81 25.47 -6.70
N CYS A 466 -16.29 24.99 -5.58
CA CYS A 466 -15.20 24.03 -5.53
C CYS A 466 -15.55 22.86 -4.60
N SER A 467 -14.91 21.74 -4.83
CA SER A 467 -15.13 20.52 -4.04
C SER A 467 -13.87 20.01 -3.33
N GLY A 468 -12.73 20.71 -3.48
CA GLY A 468 -11.51 20.37 -2.75
C GLY A 468 -11.53 20.88 -1.33
N ASP A 469 -11.01 20.10 -0.40
CA ASP A 469 -10.85 20.46 1.00
C ASP A 469 -9.51 21.16 1.24
N VAL A 470 -9.34 21.84 2.37
CA VAL A 470 -8.03 22.39 2.70
C VAL A 470 -7.12 21.26 3.17
N LEU A 471 -7.50 20.56 4.23
CA LEU A 471 -6.78 19.38 4.71
C LEU A 471 -7.72 18.17 4.70
N ASP A 472 -7.25 17.09 4.09
CA ASP A 472 -7.95 15.81 4.01
C ASP A 472 -7.09 14.72 4.63
N PHE A 473 -7.65 13.95 5.58
CA PHE A 473 -6.97 12.88 6.28
C PHE A 473 -7.75 11.58 6.13
N GLU A 474 -7.10 10.55 5.61
CA GLU A 474 -7.70 9.23 5.47
C GLU A 474 -6.82 8.15 6.07
N ASN A 475 -7.39 7.32 6.95
CA ASN A 475 -6.65 6.24 7.63
C ASN A 475 -5.38 6.72 8.35
N CYS A 476 -5.43 7.88 8.99
CA CYS A 476 -4.30 8.47 9.71
C CYS A 476 -4.46 8.33 11.23
N ASN A 477 -3.35 8.38 11.95
CA ASN A 477 -3.33 8.27 13.41
C ASN A 477 -2.42 9.33 14.02
N GLY A 478 -2.84 9.97 15.13
CA GLY A 478 -2.01 10.97 15.81
C GLY A 478 -1.85 12.28 15.01
N ILE A 479 -2.94 12.90 14.60
CA ILE A 479 -2.91 14.16 13.85
C ILE A 479 -3.02 15.35 14.80
N THR A 480 -2.11 16.29 14.68
CA THR A 480 -2.14 17.56 15.44
C THR A 480 -2.11 18.75 14.50
N LEU A 481 -3.10 19.62 14.62
CA LEU A 481 -3.14 20.95 14.01
C LEU A 481 -2.99 21.99 15.11
N ASP A 482 -1.93 22.82 15.08
CA ASP A 482 -1.64 23.79 16.14
C ASP A 482 -1.40 25.19 15.54
N GLY A 483 -2.19 26.18 15.96
CA GLY A 483 -2.06 27.55 15.50
C GLY A 483 -2.28 27.75 13.99
N CYS A 484 -3.01 26.84 13.34
CA CYS A 484 -3.24 26.87 11.91
C CYS A 484 -4.43 27.73 11.51
N ARG A 485 -4.35 28.35 10.32
CA ARG A 485 -5.45 29.02 9.66
C ARG A 485 -5.81 28.30 8.37
N LEU A 486 -7.04 27.78 8.32
CA LEU A 486 -7.52 27.00 7.18
C LEU A 486 -8.63 27.78 6.49
N TYR A 487 -8.43 28.13 5.22
CA TYR A 487 -9.40 28.93 4.47
C TYR A 487 -9.47 28.50 3.01
N GLY A 488 -10.53 28.87 2.36
CA GLY A 488 -10.50 28.82 0.92
C GLY A 488 -11.83 28.55 0.27
N CYS A 489 -11.83 28.53 -1.03
CA CYS A 489 -12.99 28.18 -1.81
C CYS A 489 -13.31 26.68 -1.72
N GLY A 490 -12.49 25.87 -1.05
CA GLY A 490 -12.71 24.45 -0.80
C GLY A 490 -13.98 24.14 -0.01
N THR A 491 -14.38 22.88 -0.02
CA THR A 491 -15.60 22.45 0.65
C THR A 491 -15.48 22.53 2.16
N LEU A 492 -14.37 22.07 2.71
CA LEU A 492 -14.13 21.92 4.14
C LEU A 492 -12.74 22.44 4.51
N GLY A 493 -12.60 22.93 5.73
CA GLY A 493 -11.29 23.23 6.31
C GLY A 493 -10.56 21.95 6.68
N VAL A 494 -11.25 21.01 7.34
CA VAL A 494 -10.73 19.68 7.69
C VAL A 494 -11.76 18.62 7.32
N ASN A 495 -11.32 17.65 6.57
CA ASN A 495 -12.04 16.42 6.29
C ASN A 495 -11.20 15.25 6.84
N ALA A 496 -11.78 14.39 7.67
CA ALA A 496 -11.05 13.24 8.19
C ALA A 496 -11.93 11.99 8.27
N TRP A 497 -11.42 10.87 7.76
CA TRP A 497 -12.10 9.58 7.74
C TRP A 497 -11.20 8.46 8.24
N TYR A 498 -11.76 7.60 9.11
CA TYR A 498 -11.06 6.43 9.64
C TYR A 498 -9.76 6.77 10.37
N CYS A 499 -9.76 7.90 11.10
CA CYS A 499 -8.61 8.41 11.82
C CYS A 499 -8.75 8.22 13.33
N THR A 500 -7.62 8.31 14.05
CA THR A 500 -7.59 8.30 15.51
C THR A 500 -6.71 9.43 16.03
N GLU A 501 -6.98 9.89 17.28
CA GLU A 501 -6.16 10.91 17.96
C GLU A 501 -6.01 12.20 17.13
N LEU A 502 -7.15 12.86 16.78
CA LEU A 502 -7.16 14.13 16.05
C LEU A 502 -7.26 15.30 17.03
N GLN A 503 -6.24 16.16 17.06
CA GLN A 503 -6.19 17.34 17.93
C GLN A 503 -6.08 18.62 17.12
N LEU A 504 -6.98 19.58 17.39
CA LEU A 504 -6.91 20.93 16.86
C LEU A 504 -6.76 21.89 18.05
N THR A 505 -5.69 22.68 18.05
CA THR A 505 -5.41 23.66 19.11
C THR A 505 -5.15 25.03 18.48
N ASP A 506 -5.76 26.08 19.05
CA ASP A 506 -5.58 27.48 18.61
C ASP A 506 -5.79 27.68 17.07
N CYS A 507 -6.65 26.89 16.43
CA CYS A 507 -6.89 26.92 14.99
C CYS A 507 -8.06 27.84 14.61
N GLU A 508 -7.95 28.47 13.44
CA GLU A 508 -9.00 29.29 12.81
C GLU A 508 -9.41 28.65 11.47
N ILE A 509 -10.70 28.30 11.30
CA ILE A 509 -11.25 27.71 10.07
C ILE A 509 -12.36 28.64 9.55
N TYR A 510 -12.21 29.13 8.31
CA TYR A 510 -13.13 30.14 7.78
C TYR A 510 -13.22 30.15 6.26
N ASP A 511 -14.24 30.80 5.72
CA ASP A 511 -14.47 30.95 4.27
C ASP A 511 -14.51 29.64 3.49
N CYS A 512 -14.94 28.53 4.10
CA CYS A 512 -15.16 27.27 3.43
C CYS A 512 -16.59 27.18 2.87
N SER A 513 -16.78 26.55 1.70
CA SER A 513 -18.04 26.68 0.96
C SER A 513 -19.16 25.71 1.39
N ILE A 514 -18.84 24.63 2.13
CA ILE A 514 -19.83 23.64 2.60
C ILE A 514 -19.87 23.54 4.12
N GLY A 515 -18.73 23.58 4.80
CA GLY A 515 -18.64 23.51 6.25
C GLY A 515 -17.22 23.73 6.73
N GLY A 516 -17.01 23.76 8.04
CA GLY A 516 -15.67 23.86 8.62
C GLY A 516 -14.98 22.52 8.71
N VAL A 517 -15.67 21.52 9.30
CA VAL A 517 -15.09 20.22 9.64
C VAL A 517 -16.08 19.07 9.35
N VAL A 518 -15.60 18.02 8.72
CA VAL A 518 -16.30 16.74 8.59
C VAL A 518 -15.41 15.63 9.13
N LEU A 519 -15.95 14.82 10.04
CA LEU A 519 -15.26 13.67 10.60
C LEU A 519 -16.12 12.41 10.44
N GLY A 520 -15.54 11.32 9.90
CA GLY A 520 -16.21 10.05 9.72
C GLY A 520 -15.42 8.90 10.34
N SER A 521 -16.00 8.21 11.32
CA SER A 521 -15.33 7.12 12.04
C SER A 521 -13.98 7.57 12.62
N VAL A 522 -13.95 8.73 13.25
CA VAL A 522 -12.76 9.29 13.92
C VAL A 522 -12.94 9.16 15.42
N TYR A 523 -11.89 8.73 16.11
CA TYR A 523 -11.88 8.46 17.55
C TYR A 523 -10.87 9.36 18.25
N ASP A 524 -11.16 9.75 19.51
CA ASP A 524 -10.31 10.58 20.35
C ASP A 524 -9.99 11.94 19.71
N VAL A 525 -11.02 12.77 19.59
CA VAL A 525 -10.96 14.07 18.93
C VAL A 525 -11.00 15.20 19.96
N THR A 526 -10.07 16.15 19.86
CA THR A 526 -10.05 17.33 20.74
C THR A 526 -9.97 18.62 19.92
N PHE A 527 -10.88 19.55 20.21
CA PHE A 527 -10.80 20.94 19.77
C PHE A 527 -10.53 21.81 21.00
N GLU A 528 -9.43 22.55 20.96
CA GLU A 528 -9.04 23.47 22.03
C GLU A 528 -8.78 24.87 21.49
N ASN A 529 -9.47 25.89 22.02
CA ASN A 529 -9.36 27.31 21.61
C ASN A 529 -9.57 27.54 20.10
N CYS A 530 -10.31 26.70 19.40
CA CYS A 530 -10.53 26.83 17.97
C CYS A 530 -11.68 27.79 17.64
N SER A 531 -11.55 28.48 16.49
CA SER A 531 -12.61 29.32 15.93
C SER A 531 -13.03 28.81 14.56
N ILE A 532 -14.35 28.57 14.37
CA ILE A 532 -14.92 28.16 13.08
C ILE A 532 -16.02 29.13 12.73
N HIS A 533 -15.81 29.95 11.69
CA HIS A 533 -16.73 31.01 11.31
C HIS A 533 -16.78 31.27 9.81
N ASP A 534 -17.76 32.01 9.36
CA ASP A 534 -17.99 32.36 7.94
C ASP A 534 -18.05 31.11 7.04
N VAL A 535 -18.65 30.02 7.56
CA VAL A 535 -18.91 28.77 6.86
C VAL A 535 -20.42 28.49 6.85
N PRO A 536 -20.94 27.73 5.83
CA PRO A 536 -22.36 27.32 5.85
C PRO A 536 -22.67 26.39 7.02
N SER A 537 -23.94 26.29 7.38
CA SER A 537 -24.45 25.33 8.37
C SER A 537 -24.74 23.96 7.68
N PRO A 538 -24.32 22.84 8.26
CA PRO A 538 -23.62 22.71 9.53
C PRO A 538 -22.12 23.06 9.44
N ALA A 539 -21.61 23.77 10.43
CA ALA A 539 -20.19 24.08 10.49
C ALA A 539 -19.33 22.85 10.81
N ILE A 540 -19.89 21.90 11.56
CA ILE A 540 -19.27 20.63 11.90
C ILE A 540 -20.25 19.50 11.65
N SER A 541 -19.79 18.43 11.02
CA SER A 541 -20.54 17.20 10.81
C SER A 541 -19.74 15.98 11.29
N LEU A 542 -20.34 15.16 12.15
CA LEU A 542 -19.73 13.96 12.70
C LEU A 542 -20.50 12.73 12.23
N TYR A 543 -19.78 11.68 11.83
CA TYR A 543 -20.35 10.43 11.33
C TYR A 543 -19.73 9.23 12.05
N GLY A 544 -20.37 8.78 13.14
CA GLY A 544 -19.90 7.62 13.91
C GLY A 544 -18.59 7.86 14.63
N CYS A 545 -18.34 9.09 15.07
CA CYS A 545 -17.19 9.44 15.90
C CYS A 545 -17.45 9.13 17.37
N ASP A 546 -16.42 8.82 18.12
CA ASP A 546 -16.46 8.63 19.56
C ASP A 546 -15.41 9.53 20.25
N GLU A 547 -15.67 9.92 21.51
CA GLU A 547 -14.75 10.71 22.35
C GLU A 547 -14.37 12.08 21.75
N VAL A 548 -15.37 12.86 21.31
CA VAL A 548 -15.15 14.21 20.79
C VAL A 548 -15.26 15.24 21.92
N MET A 549 -14.18 15.95 22.18
CA MET A 549 -14.08 16.98 23.24
C MET A 549 -13.96 18.39 22.66
N TRP A 550 -14.67 19.33 23.27
CA TRP A 550 -14.68 20.75 22.92
C TRP A 550 -14.26 21.59 24.11
N ASN A 551 -13.10 22.22 24.01
CA ASN A 551 -12.55 23.06 25.05
C ASN A 551 -12.39 24.48 24.53
N ASN A 552 -13.26 25.42 24.98
CA ASN A 552 -13.21 26.83 24.59
C ASN A 552 -13.23 27.05 23.06
N ALA A 553 -14.03 26.26 22.35
CA ALA A 553 -14.19 26.38 20.90
C ALA A 553 -15.34 27.40 20.58
N ASP A 554 -15.08 28.35 19.68
CA ASP A 554 -16.07 29.29 19.17
C ASP A 554 -16.49 28.87 17.76
N VAL A 555 -17.67 28.28 17.64
CA VAL A 555 -18.17 27.74 16.38
C VAL A 555 -19.48 28.38 16.00
N SER A 556 -19.50 29.07 14.88
CA SER A 556 -20.71 29.72 14.35
C SER A 556 -21.58 28.71 13.59
N GLY A 557 -22.89 28.66 13.86
CA GLY A 557 -23.85 27.84 13.12
C GLY A 557 -24.41 26.66 13.90
N GLU A 558 -25.12 25.77 13.20
CA GLU A 558 -25.64 24.53 13.75
C GLU A 558 -24.63 23.35 13.53
N HIS A 559 -24.59 22.43 14.48
CA HIS A 559 -23.69 21.30 14.47
C HIS A 559 -24.48 20.01 14.57
N PHE A 560 -24.09 18.97 13.83
CA PHE A 560 -24.79 17.70 13.81
C PHE A 560 -23.82 16.54 13.97
N ASP A 561 -24.20 15.59 14.83
CA ASP A 561 -23.64 14.25 14.83
C ASP A 561 -24.63 13.30 14.15
N VAL A 562 -24.15 12.46 13.24
CA VAL A 562 -24.92 11.38 12.65
C VAL A 562 -24.55 10.09 13.38
N SER A 563 -25.39 9.66 14.30
CA SER A 563 -25.16 8.40 15.02
C SER A 563 -25.01 7.20 14.08
N LYS A 564 -24.38 6.12 14.56
CA LYS A 564 -24.27 4.82 13.84
C LYS A 564 -25.62 4.25 13.34
N SER A 565 -26.73 4.76 13.85
CA SER A 565 -28.09 4.43 13.40
C SER A 565 -28.66 5.39 12.34
N GLY A 566 -27.90 6.40 11.90
CA GLY A 566 -28.33 7.40 10.91
C GLY A 566 -29.24 8.51 11.46
N ASN A 567 -29.33 8.66 12.77
CA ASN A 567 -30.11 9.74 13.39
C ASN A 567 -29.19 10.96 13.64
N LEU A 568 -29.70 12.15 13.28
CA LEU A 568 -29.05 13.42 13.60
C LEU A 568 -29.16 13.70 15.10
N ILE A 569 -28.04 13.88 15.77
CA ILE A 569 -27.95 14.26 17.18
C ILE A 569 -27.32 15.65 17.26
N PRO A 570 -27.98 16.63 17.90
CA PRO A 570 -27.37 17.96 18.11
C PRO A 570 -26.13 17.82 19.00
N VAL A 571 -25.01 18.35 18.56
CA VAL A 571 -23.79 18.45 19.36
C VAL A 571 -23.83 19.75 20.13
N THR A 572 -23.65 19.69 21.44
CA THR A 572 -23.53 20.89 22.28
C THR A 572 -22.07 21.21 22.46
N ILE A 573 -21.62 22.30 21.87
CA ILE A 573 -20.29 22.85 22.08
C ILE A 573 -20.34 23.68 23.34
N GLY A 574 -19.56 23.27 24.36
CA GLY A 574 -19.54 23.90 25.68
C GLY A 574 -18.46 24.96 25.84
#